data_d297944955e94a0a3a9d8e655f693877
#
_entry.id   d297944955e94a0a3a9d8e655f693877
#
_cell.length_a   1.000
_cell.length_b   1.000
_cell.length_c   1.000
_cell.angle_alpha   90.00
_cell.angle_beta   90.00
_cell.angle_gamma   90.00
#
_symmetry.space_group_name_H-M   'P 1'
#
loop_
_entity.id
_entity.type
_entity.pdbx_description
1 polymer ?
#
loop_
_entity_poly.entity_id
_entity_poly.type
_entity_poly.pdbx_seq_one_letter_code
_entity_poly.pdbx_strand_id
1 'polypeptide(L)'
;MFIEPTSVPVMFAGPAGAPFADSDAALVAQVREGSERAFVELVARHHGAMRRIARSYVPSDAVAEEVVQETWIAVLRGLKDFRGEAAFKTWLFSILVNRARSIGTRERRSSPHEDPHAVDPGRFGADGMWSRPPERWEDAVDERLDAAALGSTLDAALEKLPPRQREVLVLRDVEDLTSAEVSEVLGISEGNQRVLLHRGRSRLRNELERSLAA
;
A
#
# COMPACT_ATOMS: atom_id res chain seq x y z
N MET A 1 -36.10 -11.74 -16.32
CA MET A 1 -35.59 -10.45 -16.76
C MET A 1 -34.28 -10.25 -16.03
N PHE A 2 -33.18 -10.73 -16.66
CA PHE A 2 -31.83 -10.71 -16.06
C PHE A 2 -31.23 -9.33 -16.33
N ILE A 3 -30.80 -8.66 -15.28
CA ILE A 3 -30.05 -7.39 -15.38
C ILE A 3 -28.58 -7.77 -15.42
N GLU A 4 -27.93 -7.50 -16.57
CA GLU A 4 -26.49 -7.68 -16.74
C GLU A 4 -25.71 -6.64 -15.90
N PRO A 5 -24.57 -7.01 -15.29
CA PRO A 5 -23.72 -6.05 -14.60
C PRO A 5 -22.95 -5.20 -15.63
N THR A 6 -23.25 -3.92 -15.64
CA THR A 6 -22.57 -2.91 -16.47
C THR A 6 -21.09 -2.83 -16.07
N SER A 7 -20.23 -3.24 -16.98
CA SER A 7 -18.78 -3.11 -16.93
C SER A 7 -18.39 -1.63 -16.80
N VAL A 8 -17.74 -1.24 -15.72
CA VAL A 8 -17.17 0.09 -15.54
C VAL A 8 -15.76 0.07 -16.14
N PRO A 9 -15.42 0.92 -17.10
CA PRO A 9 -14.09 0.98 -17.66
C PRO A 9 -13.10 1.55 -16.63
N VAL A 10 -12.06 0.78 -16.33
CA VAL A 10 -10.90 1.25 -15.55
C VAL A 10 -10.08 2.16 -16.45
N MET A 11 -10.23 3.45 -16.27
CA MET A 11 -9.42 4.46 -16.95
C MET A 11 -8.14 4.68 -16.15
N PHE A 12 -7.06 4.01 -16.56
CA PHE A 12 -5.70 4.35 -16.12
C PHE A 12 -5.23 5.53 -16.98
N ALA A 13 -5.24 6.72 -16.45
CA ALA A 13 -4.39 7.82 -16.87
C ALA A 13 -4.55 9.01 -15.92
N GLY A 14 -3.48 9.38 -15.22
CA GLY A 14 -3.41 10.68 -14.59
C GLY A 14 -1.98 11.02 -14.20
N PRO A 15 -1.49 12.20 -14.60
CA PRO A 15 -0.16 12.66 -14.25
C PRO A 15 -0.06 13.06 -12.79
N ALA A 16 1.16 12.99 -12.27
CA ALA A 16 1.58 13.36 -10.94
C ALA A 16 1.08 14.74 -10.48
N GLY A 17 0.63 14.85 -9.24
CA GLY A 17 0.55 16.13 -8.51
C GLY A 17 -0.86 16.63 -8.23
N ALA A 18 -1.39 16.28 -7.06
CA ALA A 18 -2.37 17.04 -6.27
C ALA A 18 -3.66 17.59 -6.93
N PRO A 19 -4.68 16.75 -7.17
CA PRO A 19 -6.06 17.18 -6.97
C PRO A 19 -6.84 16.40 -5.90
N PHE A 20 -6.25 15.33 -5.33
CA PHE A 20 -7.02 14.45 -4.42
C PHE A 20 -7.08 14.94 -2.97
N ALA A 21 -6.10 15.69 -2.49
CA ALA A 21 -6.09 16.21 -1.12
C ALA A 21 -7.26 17.18 -0.87
N ASP A 22 -7.54 18.08 -1.80
CA ASP A 22 -8.66 19.03 -1.69
C ASP A 22 -10.03 18.33 -1.74
N SER A 23 -10.12 17.24 -2.47
CA SER A 23 -11.38 16.51 -2.62
C SER A 23 -11.73 15.67 -1.38
N ASP A 24 -10.74 15.09 -0.68
CA ASP A 24 -10.99 14.33 0.55
C ASP A 24 -11.38 15.26 1.69
N ALA A 25 -10.76 16.43 1.82
CA ALA A 25 -11.13 17.43 2.84
C ALA A 25 -12.60 17.88 2.71
N ALA A 26 -13.07 18.09 1.48
CA ALA A 26 -14.46 18.44 1.22
C ALA A 26 -15.43 17.31 1.59
N LEU A 27 -15.09 16.06 1.26
CA LEU A 27 -15.88 14.89 1.62
C LEU A 27 -15.91 14.69 3.15
N VAL A 28 -14.78 14.84 3.82
CA VAL A 28 -14.66 14.76 5.28
C VAL A 28 -15.57 15.79 5.96
N ALA A 29 -15.59 17.02 5.46
CA ALA A 29 -16.48 18.05 5.98
C ALA A 29 -17.96 17.65 5.86
N GLN A 30 -18.38 17.14 4.69
CA GLN A 30 -19.74 16.66 4.46
C GLN A 30 -20.11 15.45 5.34
N VAL A 31 -19.16 14.51 5.57
CA VAL A 31 -19.41 13.37 6.48
C VAL A 31 -19.62 13.86 7.92
N ARG A 32 -18.90 14.90 8.37
CA ARG A 32 -19.10 15.52 9.67
C ARG A 32 -20.49 16.14 9.83
N GLU A 33 -21.07 16.61 8.73
CA GLU A 33 -22.43 17.12 8.65
C GLU A 33 -23.50 16.02 8.51
N GLY A 34 -23.08 14.75 8.46
CA GLY A 34 -23.96 13.58 8.39
C GLY A 34 -24.27 13.09 6.98
N SER A 35 -23.51 13.49 5.96
CA SER A 35 -23.69 13.03 4.59
C SER A 35 -23.24 11.58 4.41
N GLU A 36 -24.18 10.64 4.35
CA GLU A 36 -23.91 9.23 4.01
C GLU A 36 -23.30 9.07 2.61
N ARG A 37 -23.74 9.88 1.66
CA ARG A 37 -23.21 9.86 0.29
C ARG A 37 -21.72 10.20 0.25
N ALA A 38 -21.28 11.21 0.99
CA ALA A 38 -19.87 11.58 1.08
C ALA A 38 -19.03 10.47 1.74
N PHE A 39 -19.61 9.77 2.72
CA PHE A 39 -18.96 8.61 3.34
C PHE A 39 -18.80 7.46 2.34
N VAL A 40 -19.83 7.11 1.59
CA VAL A 40 -19.75 6.07 0.53
C VAL A 40 -18.69 6.42 -0.51
N GLU A 41 -18.58 7.70 -0.88
CA GLU A 41 -17.53 8.18 -1.81
C GLU A 41 -16.11 7.99 -1.22
N LEU A 42 -15.89 8.34 0.06
CA LEU A 42 -14.60 8.10 0.74
C LEU A 42 -14.26 6.61 0.79
N VAL A 43 -15.26 5.77 1.12
CA VAL A 43 -15.08 4.31 1.12
C VAL A 43 -14.69 3.82 -0.26
N ALA A 44 -15.44 4.18 -1.30
CA ALA A 44 -15.15 3.75 -2.67
C ALA A 44 -13.74 4.15 -3.13
N ARG A 45 -13.27 5.34 -2.72
CA ARG A 45 -11.96 5.88 -3.09
C ARG A 45 -10.80 5.15 -2.41
N HIS A 46 -10.93 4.81 -1.14
CA HIS A 46 -9.82 4.32 -0.33
C HIS A 46 -9.86 2.82 -0.05
N HIS A 47 -10.99 2.14 -0.25
CA HIS A 47 -11.18 0.72 0.11
C HIS A 47 -10.13 -0.19 -0.53
N GLY A 48 -9.87 -0.06 -1.83
CA GLY A 48 -8.89 -0.88 -2.54
C GLY A 48 -7.47 -0.72 -1.99
N ALA A 49 -7.06 0.53 -1.72
CA ALA A 49 -5.78 0.86 -1.10
C ALA A 49 -5.67 0.27 0.30
N MET A 50 -6.71 0.44 1.13
CA MET A 50 -6.74 -0.11 2.48
C MET A 50 -6.61 -1.63 2.51
N ARG A 51 -7.30 -2.33 1.60
CA ARG A 51 -7.20 -3.79 1.48
C ARG A 51 -5.79 -4.23 1.11
N ARG A 52 -5.14 -3.60 0.12
CA ARG A 52 -3.74 -3.89 -0.24
C ARG A 52 -2.79 -3.67 0.92
N ILE A 53 -2.92 -2.56 1.64
CA ILE A 53 -2.10 -2.27 2.83
C ILE A 53 -2.36 -3.34 3.90
N ALA A 54 -3.61 -3.64 4.24
CA ALA A 54 -3.96 -4.63 5.25
C ALA A 54 -3.36 -6.01 4.93
N ARG A 55 -3.39 -6.43 3.65
CA ARG A 55 -2.78 -7.69 3.18
C ARG A 55 -1.27 -7.78 3.43
N SER A 56 -0.59 -6.68 3.62
CA SER A 56 0.82 -6.70 4.03
C SER A 56 1.04 -7.19 5.46
N TYR A 57 -0.02 -7.25 6.27
CA TYR A 57 0.04 -7.58 7.70
C TYR A 57 -0.64 -8.89 8.06
N VAL A 58 -1.67 -9.29 7.29
CA VAL A 58 -2.54 -10.43 7.60
C VAL A 58 -2.52 -11.47 6.49
N PRO A 59 -2.78 -12.77 6.80
CA PRO A 59 -2.54 -13.87 5.86
C PRO A 59 -3.64 -14.04 4.80
N SER A 60 -4.84 -13.52 5.02
CA SER A 60 -5.98 -13.75 4.12
C SER A 60 -6.73 -12.47 3.76
N ASP A 61 -7.40 -12.49 2.60
CA ASP A 61 -8.27 -11.39 2.16
C ASP A 61 -9.45 -11.18 3.09
N ALA A 62 -9.99 -12.26 3.66
CA ALA A 62 -11.12 -12.17 4.60
C ALA A 62 -10.72 -11.39 5.86
N VAL A 63 -9.54 -11.66 6.43
CA VAL A 63 -9.02 -10.92 7.59
C VAL A 63 -8.64 -9.48 7.21
N ALA A 64 -8.11 -9.27 6.02
CA ALA A 64 -7.83 -7.91 5.54
C ALA A 64 -9.11 -7.07 5.42
N GLU A 65 -10.19 -7.68 4.94
CA GLU A 65 -11.50 -7.04 4.83
C GLU A 65 -12.07 -6.67 6.22
N GLU A 66 -11.95 -7.57 7.19
CA GLU A 66 -12.34 -7.30 8.58
C GLU A 66 -11.55 -6.11 9.16
N VAL A 67 -10.23 -6.07 8.95
CA VAL A 67 -9.38 -4.93 9.35
C VAL A 67 -9.86 -3.63 8.73
N VAL A 68 -10.22 -3.64 7.44
CA VAL A 68 -10.71 -2.46 6.72
C VAL A 68 -12.05 -2.00 7.30
N GLN A 69 -12.99 -2.91 7.54
CA GLN A 69 -14.29 -2.58 8.14
C GLN A 69 -14.14 -1.98 9.54
N GLU A 70 -13.33 -2.61 10.39
CA GLU A 70 -13.05 -2.07 11.72
C GLU A 70 -12.36 -0.70 11.67
N THR A 71 -11.50 -0.48 10.67
CA THR A 71 -10.86 0.82 10.47
C THR A 71 -11.88 1.89 10.13
N TRP A 72 -12.84 1.62 9.24
CA TRP A 72 -13.90 2.56 8.92
C TRP A 72 -14.79 2.90 10.13
N ILE A 73 -15.07 1.91 10.98
CA ILE A 73 -15.77 2.16 12.25
C ILE A 73 -14.97 3.11 13.15
N ALA A 74 -13.65 2.92 13.23
CA ALA A 74 -12.78 3.82 14.02
C ALA A 74 -12.69 5.21 13.40
N VAL A 75 -12.60 5.31 12.08
CA VAL A 75 -12.62 6.58 11.34
C VAL A 75 -13.89 7.37 11.66
N LEU A 76 -15.06 6.76 11.56
CA LEU A 76 -16.34 7.42 11.87
C LEU A 76 -16.39 7.93 13.31
N ARG A 77 -15.85 7.17 14.26
CA ARG A 77 -15.78 7.60 15.67
C ARG A 77 -14.79 8.74 15.89
N GLY A 78 -13.63 8.69 15.22
CA GLY A 78 -12.54 9.66 15.38
C GLY A 78 -12.66 10.89 14.48
N LEU A 79 -13.56 10.88 13.48
CA LEU A 79 -13.63 11.94 12.48
C LEU A 79 -13.96 13.32 13.08
N LYS A 80 -14.67 13.36 14.19
CA LYS A 80 -15.00 14.60 14.92
C LYS A 80 -13.73 15.28 15.46
N ASP A 81 -12.73 14.48 15.85
CA ASP A 81 -11.48 14.95 16.46
C ASP A 81 -10.37 15.13 15.42
N PHE A 82 -10.58 14.72 14.17
CA PHE A 82 -9.61 14.90 13.09
C PHE A 82 -9.43 16.39 12.79
N ARG A 83 -8.24 16.94 13.03
CA ARG A 83 -7.95 18.38 12.91
C ARG A 83 -7.44 18.81 11.52
N GLY A 84 -7.13 17.87 10.64
CA GLY A 84 -6.56 18.18 9.33
C GLY A 84 -5.08 18.59 9.37
N GLU A 85 -4.36 18.27 10.46
CA GLU A 85 -2.91 18.52 10.58
C GLU A 85 -2.11 17.66 9.61
N ALA A 86 -2.60 16.49 9.27
CA ALA A 86 -2.13 15.63 8.19
C ALA A 86 -3.22 15.47 7.12
N ALA A 87 -2.85 15.01 5.92
CA ALA A 87 -3.82 14.63 4.91
C ALA A 87 -4.74 13.51 5.43
N PHE A 88 -6.03 13.53 5.05
CA PHE A 88 -6.98 12.51 5.47
C PHE A 88 -6.50 11.09 5.16
N LYS A 89 -5.91 10.88 3.97
CA LYS A 89 -5.33 9.61 3.53
C LYS A 89 -4.25 9.12 4.50
N THR A 90 -3.34 9.99 4.93
CA THR A 90 -2.26 9.67 5.88
C THR A 90 -2.83 9.27 7.24
N TRP A 91 -3.79 10.03 7.76
CA TRP A 91 -4.47 9.72 9.01
C TRP A 91 -5.23 8.40 8.95
N LEU A 92 -6.00 8.16 7.87
CA LEU A 92 -6.72 6.92 7.61
C LEU A 92 -5.79 5.71 7.62
N PHE A 93 -4.67 5.80 6.90
CA PHE A 93 -3.71 4.70 6.80
C PHE A 93 -2.94 4.47 8.12
N SER A 94 -2.74 5.50 8.93
CA SER A 94 -2.17 5.33 10.28
C SER A 94 -3.08 4.48 11.17
N ILE A 95 -4.40 4.71 11.13
CA ILE A 95 -5.38 3.91 11.87
C ILE A 95 -5.37 2.47 11.35
N LEU A 96 -5.39 2.28 10.03
CA LEU A 96 -5.40 0.98 9.37
C LEU A 96 -4.16 0.16 9.76
N VAL A 97 -2.97 0.75 9.62
CA VAL A 97 -1.70 0.09 9.90
C VAL A 97 -1.61 -0.34 11.38
N ASN A 98 -2.02 0.52 12.29
CA ASN A 98 -2.03 0.19 13.72
C ASN A 98 -2.95 -1.00 14.04
N ARG A 99 -4.13 -1.07 13.42
CA ARG A 99 -5.05 -2.21 13.55
C ARG A 99 -4.49 -3.48 12.93
N ALA A 100 -4.03 -3.40 11.69
CA ALA A 100 -3.47 -4.52 10.97
C ALA A 100 -2.26 -5.13 11.69
N ARG A 101 -1.37 -4.31 12.25
CA ARG A 101 -0.24 -4.76 13.08
C ARG A 101 -0.71 -5.49 14.33
N SER A 102 -1.72 -4.97 15.01
CA SER A 102 -2.27 -5.58 16.22
C SER A 102 -2.81 -6.99 15.94
N ILE A 103 -3.57 -7.15 14.85
CA ILE A 103 -4.14 -8.44 14.43
C ILE A 103 -3.04 -9.36 13.93
N GLY A 104 -2.16 -8.90 13.04
CA GLY A 104 -1.06 -9.70 12.49
C GLY A 104 -0.07 -10.19 13.55
N THR A 105 0.18 -9.41 14.61
CA THR A 105 1.02 -9.85 15.75
C THR A 105 0.33 -10.96 16.54
N ARG A 106 -0.97 -10.90 16.68
CA ARG A 106 -1.77 -11.91 17.38
C ARG A 106 -1.78 -13.24 16.62
N GLU A 107 -1.89 -13.18 15.30
CA GLU A 107 -1.85 -14.37 14.43
C GLU A 107 -0.44 -14.98 14.31
N ARG A 108 0.62 -14.16 14.22
CA ARG A 108 2.02 -14.63 14.16
C ARG A 108 2.48 -15.32 15.45
N ARG A 109 1.91 -15.00 16.60
CA ARG A 109 2.18 -15.74 17.84
C ARG A 109 1.70 -17.18 17.79
N SER A 110 0.79 -17.49 16.85
CA SER A 110 0.32 -18.85 16.60
C SER A 110 1.13 -19.59 15.52
N SER A 111 2.06 -18.94 14.82
CA SER A 111 2.89 -19.55 13.77
C SER A 111 4.25 -18.85 13.70
N PRO A 112 5.31 -19.43 14.29
CA PRO A 112 6.67 -18.90 14.17
C PRO A 112 7.14 -19.04 12.72
N HIS A 113 7.53 -17.94 12.07
CA HIS A 113 8.18 -17.96 10.76
C HIS A 113 9.51 -17.24 10.87
N GLU A 114 10.61 -17.97 10.67
CA GLU A 114 11.95 -17.43 10.56
C GLU A 114 12.12 -16.73 9.21
N ASP A 115 12.81 -15.59 9.18
CA ASP A 115 13.17 -14.83 7.98
C ASP A 115 14.47 -15.39 7.37
N PRO A 116 14.43 -16.19 6.25
CA PRO A 116 15.61 -16.89 5.75
C PRO A 116 16.47 -16.09 4.76
N HIS A 117 16.12 -14.85 4.41
CA HIS A 117 16.78 -14.16 3.29
C HIS A 117 17.34 -12.78 3.65
N ALA A 118 18.52 -12.76 4.26
CA ALA A 118 19.35 -11.57 4.29
C ALA A 118 19.76 -11.18 2.85
N VAL A 119 19.47 -9.94 2.44
CA VAL A 119 20.00 -9.39 1.17
C VAL A 119 21.50 -9.29 1.29
N ASP A 120 22.25 -9.75 0.27
CA ASP A 120 23.70 -9.62 0.19
C ASP A 120 24.13 -8.15 0.36
N PRO A 121 24.83 -7.80 1.44
CA PRO A 121 25.29 -6.43 1.69
C PRO A 121 26.27 -5.91 0.65
N GLY A 122 26.91 -6.79 -0.12
CA GLY A 122 27.93 -6.44 -1.12
C GLY A 122 27.38 -5.71 -2.36
N ARG A 123 26.05 -5.61 -2.50
CA ARG A 123 25.41 -4.86 -3.60
C ARG A 123 25.26 -3.38 -3.32
N PHE A 124 25.62 -2.91 -2.12
CA PHE A 124 25.45 -1.53 -1.68
C PHE A 124 26.77 -0.92 -1.25
N GLY A 125 27.03 0.32 -1.65
CA GLY A 125 28.12 1.12 -1.13
C GLY A 125 27.89 1.50 0.34
N ALA A 126 28.94 1.99 1.00
CA ALA A 126 28.90 2.44 2.40
C ALA A 126 27.89 3.60 2.64
N ASP A 127 27.51 4.28 1.57
CA ASP A 127 26.50 5.36 1.51
C ASP A 127 25.05 4.85 1.33
N GLY A 128 24.86 3.52 1.23
CA GLY A 128 23.56 2.90 1.00
C GLY A 128 23.06 2.99 -0.46
N MET A 129 23.89 3.48 -1.38
CA MET A 129 23.60 3.54 -2.81
C MET A 129 24.05 2.26 -3.52
N TRP A 130 23.49 2.00 -4.71
CA TRP A 130 23.88 0.86 -5.53
C TRP A 130 25.34 0.96 -5.96
N SER A 131 26.16 -0.06 -5.69
CA SER A 131 27.49 -0.20 -6.28
C SER A 131 27.45 -0.51 -7.78
N ARG A 132 26.31 -1.02 -8.26
CA ARG A 132 25.94 -1.10 -9.68
C ARG A 132 24.45 -0.77 -9.80
N PRO A 133 24.06 0.35 -10.43
CA PRO A 133 22.67 0.64 -10.69
C PRO A 133 22.09 -0.43 -11.63
N PRO A 134 20.86 -0.89 -11.39
CA PRO A 134 20.18 -1.81 -12.29
C PRO A 134 19.94 -1.17 -13.65
N GLU A 135 19.95 -1.96 -14.72
CA GLU A 135 19.55 -1.50 -16.06
C GLU A 135 18.14 -0.90 -16.04
N ARG A 136 17.91 0.07 -16.91
CA ARG A 136 16.64 0.82 -16.91
C ARG A 136 15.50 -0.13 -17.21
N TRP A 137 14.49 -0.08 -16.37
CA TRP A 137 13.25 -0.86 -16.44
C TRP A 137 12.51 -0.70 -17.77
N GLU A 138 12.69 0.44 -18.46
CA GLU A 138 12.01 0.79 -19.71
C GLU A 138 12.31 -0.17 -20.87
N ASP A 139 13.43 -0.91 -20.81
CA ASP A 139 13.88 -1.80 -21.90
C ASP A 139 13.39 -3.26 -21.73
N ALA A 140 12.75 -3.60 -20.62
CA ALA A 140 12.42 -4.99 -20.26
C ALA A 140 10.91 -5.31 -20.26
N VAL A 141 10.03 -4.33 -20.43
CA VAL A 141 8.58 -4.56 -20.44
C VAL A 141 8.12 -4.71 -21.88
N ASP A 142 8.01 -5.94 -22.34
CA ASP A 142 7.35 -6.27 -23.60
C ASP A 142 5.88 -5.83 -23.53
N GLU A 143 5.40 -5.07 -24.50
CA GLU A 143 4.05 -4.47 -24.59
C GLU A 143 2.88 -5.49 -24.61
N ARG A 144 3.15 -6.77 -24.35
CA ARG A 144 2.23 -7.90 -24.51
C ARG A 144 1.64 -8.47 -23.23
N LEU A 145 1.97 -7.94 -22.06
CA LEU A 145 1.36 -8.41 -20.83
C LEU A 145 0.01 -7.72 -20.61
N ASP A 146 -1.04 -8.52 -20.60
CA ASP A 146 -2.38 -8.10 -20.23
C ASP A 146 -2.33 -7.44 -18.84
N ALA A 147 -2.88 -6.24 -18.66
CA ALA A 147 -2.79 -5.46 -17.42
C ALA A 147 -3.26 -6.25 -16.18
N ALA A 148 -4.22 -7.18 -16.39
CA ALA A 148 -4.70 -8.06 -15.32
C ALA A 148 -3.66 -9.13 -14.94
N ALA A 149 -2.94 -9.69 -15.90
CA ALA A 149 -1.86 -10.66 -15.67
C ALA A 149 -0.66 -9.99 -14.98
N LEU A 150 -0.35 -8.75 -15.36
CA LEU A 150 0.71 -7.96 -14.71
C LEU A 150 0.34 -7.65 -13.26
N GLY A 151 -0.91 -7.30 -12.98
CA GLY A 151 -1.40 -7.04 -11.62
C GLY A 151 -1.25 -8.26 -10.71
N SER A 152 -1.70 -9.45 -11.16
CA SER A 152 -1.57 -10.68 -10.39
C SER A 152 -0.12 -11.10 -10.16
N THR A 153 0.75 -10.88 -11.14
CA THR A 153 2.19 -11.16 -11.02
C THR A 153 2.86 -10.22 -10.01
N LEU A 154 2.48 -8.94 -10.02
CA LEU A 154 2.95 -7.95 -9.07
C LEU A 154 2.51 -8.30 -7.63
N ASP A 155 1.25 -8.64 -7.43
CA ASP A 155 0.72 -9.02 -6.11
C ASP A 155 1.45 -10.26 -5.57
N ALA A 156 1.64 -11.29 -6.39
CA ALA A 156 2.38 -12.49 -6.04
C ALA A 156 3.87 -12.20 -5.72
N ALA A 157 4.50 -11.27 -6.44
CA ALA A 157 5.86 -10.84 -6.15
C ALA A 157 5.96 -10.03 -4.85
N LEU A 158 4.99 -9.15 -4.59
CA LEU A 158 4.89 -8.40 -3.33
C LEU A 158 4.72 -9.32 -2.11
N GLU A 159 3.96 -10.41 -2.24
CA GLU A 159 3.75 -11.37 -1.15
C GLU A 159 5.04 -12.07 -0.72
N LYS A 160 6.02 -12.22 -1.61
CA LYS A 160 7.33 -12.81 -1.31
C LYS A 160 8.30 -11.86 -0.59
N LEU A 161 7.97 -10.58 -0.49
CA LEU A 161 8.81 -9.62 0.19
C LEU A 161 8.68 -9.73 1.73
N PRO A 162 9.77 -9.46 2.47
CA PRO A 162 9.68 -9.27 3.91
C PRO A 162 8.64 -8.21 4.27
N PRO A 163 7.82 -8.41 5.31
CA PRO A 163 6.69 -7.56 5.62
C PRO A 163 7.04 -6.06 5.67
N ARG A 164 8.14 -5.70 6.34
CA ARG A 164 8.57 -4.29 6.46
C ARG A 164 8.94 -3.63 5.13
N GLN A 165 9.52 -4.39 4.20
CA GLN A 165 9.86 -3.88 2.88
C GLN A 165 8.61 -3.73 2.03
N ARG A 166 7.69 -4.68 2.10
CA ARG A 166 6.39 -4.63 1.42
C ARG A 166 5.55 -3.45 1.91
N GLU A 167 5.46 -3.23 3.24
CA GLU A 167 4.75 -2.10 3.83
C GLU A 167 5.20 -0.76 3.24
N VAL A 168 6.51 -0.51 3.28
CA VAL A 168 7.09 0.74 2.77
C VAL A 168 6.87 0.89 1.28
N LEU A 169 7.06 -0.18 0.50
CA LEU A 169 6.92 -0.17 -0.95
C LEU A 169 5.46 0.10 -1.37
N VAL A 170 4.50 -0.59 -0.76
CA VAL A 170 3.07 -0.37 -1.04
C VAL A 170 2.68 1.07 -0.73
N LEU A 171 3.03 1.59 0.44
CA LEU A 171 2.68 2.97 0.81
C LEU A 171 3.35 4.01 -0.10
N ARG A 172 4.61 3.77 -0.51
CA ARG A 172 5.40 4.75 -1.26
C ARG A 172 5.16 4.70 -2.77
N ASP A 173 5.14 3.49 -3.36
CA ASP A 173 5.17 3.29 -4.82
C ASP A 173 3.80 2.92 -5.40
N VAL A 174 2.90 2.36 -4.59
CA VAL A 174 1.54 2.03 -5.03
C VAL A 174 0.54 3.09 -4.59
N GLU A 175 0.71 3.61 -3.38
CA GLU A 175 -0.24 4.59 -2.81
C GLU A 175 0.28 6.04 -2.88
N ASP A 176 1.45 6.28 -3.46
CA ASP A 176 2.05 7.60 -3.70
C ASP A 176 2.19 8.51 -2.46
N LEU A 177 2.36 7.92 -1.26
CA LEU A 177 2.66 8.72 -0.09
C LEU A 177 4.09 9.28 -0.18
N THR A 178 4.30 10.49 0.33
CA THR A 178 5.63 11.06 0.49
C THR A 178 6.47 10.30 1.52
N SER A 179 7.78 10.48 1.53
CA SER A 179 8.66 9.85 2.54
C SER A 179 8.28 10.23 3.97
N ALA A 180 7.88 11.49 4.19
CA ALA A 180 7.43 11.98 5.48
C ALA A 180 6.14 11.28 5.93
N GLU A 181 5.13 11.21 5.06
CA GLU A 181 3.86 10.53 5.34
C GLU A 181 4.04 9.03 5.61
N VAL A 182 4.88 8.33 4.84
CA VAL A 182 5.19 6.92 5.10
C VAL A 182 5.87 6.75 6.46
N SER A 183 6.79 7.65 6.80
CA SER A 183 7.48 7.63 8.10
C SER A 183 6.51 7.85 9.25
N GLU A 184 5.55 8.77 9.10
CA GLU A 184 4.46 9.03 10.04
C GLU A 184 3.54 7.80 10.19
N VAL A 185 3.02 7.27 9.08
CA VAL A 185 2.11 6.09 9.07
C VAL A 185 2.77 4.88 9.73
N LEU A 186 4.05 4.63 9.45
CA LEU A 186 4.76 3.45 9.95
C LEU A 186 5.42 3.65 11.30
N GLY A 187 5.56 4.88 11.78
CA GLY A 187 6.28 5.22 13.01
C GLY A 187 7.78 4.90 12.91
N ILE A 188 8.42 5.19 11.77
CA ILE A 188 9.84 4.94 11.52
C ILE A 188 10.54 6.23 11.08
N SER A 189 11.88 6.29 11.21
CA SER A 189 12.63 7.42 10.69
C SER A 189 12.69 7.40 9.16
N GLU A 190 12.80 8.57 8.52
CA GLU A 190 12.96 8.67 7.07
C GLU A 190 14.20 7.93 6.55
N GLY A 191 15.30 7.90 7.33
CA GLY A 191 16.48 7.13 6.99
C GLY A 191 16.19 5.63 6.88
N ASN A 192 15.46 5.09 7.87
CA ASN A 192 15.02 3.69 7.85
C ASN A 192 14.03 3.42 6.71
N GLN A 193 13.09 4.34 6.47
CA GLN A 193 12.15 4.26 5.35
C GLN A 193 12.89 4.14 4.01
N ARG A 194 13.91 4.98 3.76
CA ARG A 194 14.70 4.94 2.51
C ARG A 194 15.42 3.60 2.34
N VAL A 195 16.04 3.07 3.40
CA VAL A 195 16.71 1.77 3.36
C VAL A 195 15.74 0.64 3.05
N LEU A 196 14.57 0.62 3.73
CA LEU A 196 13.55 -0.39 3.51
C LEU A 196 12.98 -0.34 2.08
N LEU A 197 12.68 0.87 1.58
CA LEU A 197 12.19 1.09 0.22
C LEU A 197 13.18 0.57 -0.82
N HIS A 198 14.45 0.95 -0.67
CA HIS A 198 15.50 0.55 -1.58
C HIS A 198 15.67 -0.98 -1.62
N ARG A 199 15.71 -1.64 -0.45
CA ARG A 199 15.76 -3.10 -0.36
C ARG A 199 14.51 -3.77 -0.93
N GLY A 200 13.35 -3.19 -0.68
CA GLY A 200 12.07 -3.66 -1.21
C GLY A 200 12.03 -3.63 -2.73
N ARG A 201 12.40 -2.51 -3.34
CA ARG A 201 12.47 -2.36 -4.81
C ARG A 201 13.42 -3.35 -5.45
N SER A 202 14.59 -3.56 -4.84
CA SER A 202 15.58 -4.52 -5.31
C SER A 202 15.04 -5.95 -5.31
N ARG A 203 14.39 -6.36 -4.23
CA ARG A 203 13.80 -7.71 -4.12
C ARG A 203 12.62 -7.88 -5.06
N LEU A 204 11.74 -6.89 -5.13
CA LEU A 204 10.59 -6.94 -6.04
C LEU A 204 11.04 -7.15 -7.48
N ARG A 205 12.05 -6.40 -7.91
CA ARG A 205 12.63 -6.57 -9.25
C ARG A 205 13.10 -8.00 -9.48
N ASN A 206 13.91 -8.57 -8.57
CA ASN A 206 14.40 -9.92 -8.70
C ASN A 206 13.26 -10.96 -8.74
N GLU A 207 12.16 -10.74 -8.01
CA GLU A 207 11.00 -11.65 -8.05
C GLU A 207 10.24 -11.54 -9.37
N LEU A 208 10.07 -10.32 -9.90
CA LEU A 208 9.43 -10.10 -11.20
C LEU A 208 10.25 -10.69 -12.34
N GLU A 209 11.59 -10.49 -12.37
CA GLU A 209 12.48 -11.07 -13.36
C GLU A 209 12.39 -12.61 -13.38
N ARG A 210 12.32 -13.26 -12.20
CA ARG A 210 12.12 -14.71 -12.11
C ARG A 210 10.74 -15.16 -12.61
N SER A 211 9.71 -14.38 -12.33
CA SER A 211 8.33 -14.71 -12.72
C SER A 211 8.11 -14.55 -14.24
N LEU A 212 8.85 -13.63 -14.88
CA LEU A 212 8.77 -13.39 -16.32
C LEU A 212 9.68 -14.33 -17.14
N ALA A 213 10.67 -14.94 -16.48
CA ALA A 213 11.59 -15.90 -17.13
C ALA A 213 11.07 -17.36 -17.05
N ALA A 214 10.00 -17.62 -16.31
CA ALA A 214 9.38 -18.93 -16.11
C ALA A 214 8.17 -19.14 -17.04
#